data_83aa146d21c55c515e2b6af04a01f121
#
_entry.id   83aa146d21c55c515e2b6af04a01f121
#
_cell.length_a   1.000
_cell.length_b   1.000
_cell.length_c   1.000
_cell.angle_alpha   90.00
_cell.angle_beta   90.00
_cell.angle_gamma   90.00
#
_symmetry.space_group_name_H-M   'P 1'
#
loop_
_entity.id
_entity.type
_entity.pdbx_description
1 polymer ?
#
loop_
_entity_poly.entity_id
_entity_poly.type
_entity_poly.pdbx_seq_one_letter_code
_entity_poly.pdbx_strand_id
1 'polypeptide(L)'
;MSKKRVVPLLLLLGLLPACSGGGDLPEETATPTPTPAVEVTAEPSPTPYDGPVSPLSGLPIGEEWLNRRPVAIMLNNLKEALPQMGQSQADIIYEVPAEGGITRMLAVYQSVEGVGKIGSIRSARPYYLELALGHDAIFIHAGGSEDAYTRISQWGVAALDGVRGPYLSNQENGNLMWRDPERKKSYSLEHTVVTTGEAIIQRFAGYTNLRQEHKEGYVYEMDFTEDGTPSGGFSADHLQVPFSHYKTGEFQYDPQSGLYLIEEYGEAYIDGDTGEQVGVTNVVVLKTSIRNTGDSLGHMTVDLSSGGTGYFACGGKVIDLTWSKEYPDGQLHYSDLEGNPIAFGVGRTYVC
;
A
#
# COMPACT_ATOMS: atom_id res chain seq x y z
N MET A 1 3.07 51.61 -11.66
CA MET A 1 2.35 52.28 -12.76
C MET A 1 2.01 51.28 -13.82
N SER A 2 0.71 50.98 -13.90
CA SER A 2 -0.16 50.89 -15.07
C SER A 2 0.20 49.87 -16.13
N LYS A 3 -0.70 49.05 -16.68
CA LYS A 3 -2.06 49.35 -17.21
C LYS A 3 -2.88 48.09 -17.32
N LYS A 4 -4.11 48.14 -16.85
CA LYS A 4 -5.19 47.19 -17.15
C LYS A 4 -5.64 47.37 -18.60
N ARG A 5 -5.84 46.29 -19.35
CA ARG A 5 -6.61 46.34 -20.61
C ARG A 5 -7.92 45.59 -20.41
N VAL A 6 -8.99 46.32 -20.59
CA VAL A 6 -10.39 45.87 -20.66
C VAL A 6 -10.67 45.58 -22.16
N VAL A 7 -11.32 44.46 -22.46
CA VAL A 7 -11.86 44.19 -23.80
C VAL A 7 -13.38 44.04 -23.67
N PRO A 8 -14.17 44.72 -24.48
CA PRO A 8 -15.64 44.75 -24.37
C PRO A 8 -16.32 43.56 -25.07
N LEU A 9 -17.39 43.11 -24.43
CA LEU A 9 -18.37 42.13 -24.88
C LEU A 9 -19.26 42.75 -25.98
N LEU A 10 -19.34 42.18 -27.16
CA LEU A 10 -20.28 42.54 -28.21
C LEU A 10 -21.48 41.58 -28.21
N LEU A 11 -22.65 42.13 -27.89
CA LEU A 11 -23.96 41.49 -28.02
C LEU A 11 -24.42 41.64 -29.48
N LEU A 12 -24.76 40.54 -30.16
CA LEU A 12 -25.47 40.61 -31.44
C LEU A 12 -26.88 40.02 -31.24
N LEU A 13 -27.87 40.92 -31.34
CA LEU A 13 -29.28 40.62 -31.50
C LEU A 13 -29.54 40.31 -32.99
N GLY A 14 -30.11 39.17 -33.33
CA GLY A 14 -30.59 38.88 -34.64
C GLY A 14 -32.12 38.64 -34.63
N LEU A 15 -32.83 39.47 -35.37
CA LEU A 15 -34.27 39.53 -35.53
C LEU A 15 -34.79 38.37 -36.40
N LEU A 16 -35.95 37.84 -36.03
CA LEU A 16 -36.80 36.97 -36.82
C LEU A 16 -37.61 37.74 -37.91
N PRO A 17 -37.97 37.13 -39.01
CA PRO A 17 -39.24 37.46 -39.64
C PRO A 17 -40.22 36.28 -39.66
N ALA A 18 -41.46 36.54 -39.32
CA ALA A 18 -42.61 35.68 -39.51
C ALA A 18 -43.09 35.82 -40.94
N CYS A 19 -43.52 34.69 -41.55
CA CYS A 19 -44.51 34.70 -42.64
C CYS A 19 -45.41 33.48 -42.55
N SER A 20 -46.67 33.76 -42.58
CA SER A 20 -47.85 32.93 -42.54
C SER A 20 -48.17 32.23 -43.88
N GLY A 21 -48.83 31.09 -43.81
CA GLY A 21 -49.55 30.56 -44.99
C GLY A 21 -49.85 29.05 -44.87
N GLY A 22 -51.01 28.73 -44.55
CA GLY A 22 -52.04 27.76 -44.62
C GLY A 22 -51.85 26.46 -45.43
N GLY A 23 -52.52 25.41 -44.95
CA GLY A 23 -52.83 24.22 -45.69
C GLY A 23 -52.97 22.98 -44.84
N ASP A 24 -54.14 22.66 -44.34
CA ASP A 24 -54.53 21.41 -43.68
C ASP A 24 -54.38 20.21 -44.58
N LEU A 25 -53.69 19.17 -44.16
CA LEU A 25 -53.97 17.78 -44.50
C LEU A 25 -53.73 16.94 -43.22
N PRO A 26 -54.58 15.94 -42.93
CA PRO A 26 -54.50 15.14 -41.75
C PRO A 26 -53.32 14.13 -41.85
N GLU A 27 -52.39 14.25 -40.92
CA GLU A 27 -51.27 13.33 -40.78
C GLU A 27 -51.75 12.08 -40.05
N GLU A 28 -51.61 10.92 -40.69
CA GLU A 28 -51.85 9.60 -40.10
C GLU A 28 -50.84 9.41 -38.94
N THR A 29 -51.38 9.25 -37.76
CA THR A 29 -50.59 8.91 -36.56
C THR A 29 -50.07 7.48 -36.70
N ALA A 30 -48.80 7.33 -37.07
CA ALA A 30 -48.10 6.07 -37.01
C ALA A 30 -47.92 5.63 -35.55
N THR A 31 -48.58 4.54 -35.19
CA THR A 31 -48.41 3.88 -33.90
C THR A 31 -46.94 3.40 -33.77
N PRO A 32 -46.18 3.80 -32.71
CA PRO A 32 -44.81 3.32 -32.57
C PRO A 32 -44.82 1.80 -32.35
N THR A 33 -44.12 1.09 -33.21
CA THR A 33 -43.83 -0.33 -33.04
C THR A 33 -43.00 -0.50 -31.78
N PRO A 34 -43.38 -1.39 -30.82
CA PRO A 34 -42.56 -1.61 -29.62
C PRO A 34 -41.23 -2.18 -30.06
N THR A 35 -40.15 -1.45 -29.70
CA THR A 35 -38.78 -1.95 -29.79
C THR A 35 -38.66 -3.19 -28.90
N PRO A 36 -38.16 -4.33 -29.39
CA PRO A 36 -37.98 -5.50 -28.55
C PRO A 36 -37.04 -5.13 -27.39
N ALA A 37 -37.48 -5.38 -26.16
CA ALA A 37 -36.63 -5.24 -24.98
C ALA A 37 -35.43 -6.18 -25.18
N VAL A 38 -34.23 -5.60 -25.18
CA VAL A 38 -32.99 -6.38 -25.10
C VAL A 38 -33.01 -7.03 -23.73
N GLU A 39 -33.17 -8.33 -23.68
CA GLU A 39 -33.06 -9.14 -22.50
C GLU A 39 -31.57 -9.04 -22.08
N VAL A 40 -31.27 -8.20 -21.10
CA VAL A 40 -29.93 -8.13 -20.45
C VAL A 40 -29.81 -9.44 -19.71
N THR A 41 -29.15 -10.41 -20.33
CA THR A 41 -28.68 -11.61 -19.62
C THR A 41 -27.74 -11.11 -18.55
N ALA A 42 -28.14 -11.26 -17.29
CA ALA A 42 -27.26 -11.00 -16.18
C ALA A 42 -25.99 -11.86 -16.36
N GLU A 43 -24.82 -11.23 -16.34
CA GLU A 43 -23.56 -11.97 -16.31
C GLU A 43 -23.62 -12.93 -15.11
N PRO A 44 -23.18 -14.20 -15.28
CA PRO A 44 -23.15 -15.13 -14.18
C PRO A 44 -22.32 -14.51 -13.05
N SER A 45 -22.90 -14.44 -11.85
CA SER A 45 -22.19 -14.04 -10.66
C SER A 45 -20.91 -14.88 -10.56
N PRO A 46 -19.74 -14.27 -10.32
CA PRO A 46 -18.50 -15.04 -10.23
C PRO A 46 -18.67 -16.14 -9.19
N THR A 47 -18.29 -17.36 -9.55
CA THR A 47 -18.29 -18.48 -8.60
C THR A 47 -17.34 -18.11 -7.46
N PRO A 48 -17.77 -18.22 -6.19
CA PRO A 48 -16.88 -17.94 -5.06
C PRO A 48 -15.58 -18.76 -5.18
N TYR A 49 -14.46 -18.12 -4.99
CA TYR A 49 -13.16 -18.81 -4.96
C TYR A 49 -13.09 -19.66 -3.68
N ASP A 50 -12.86 -20.96 -3.82
CA ASP A 50 -12.77 -21.92 -2.72
C ASP A 50 -11.33 -22.46 -2.50
N GLY A 51 -10.36 -21.89 -3.22
CA GLY A 51 -8.96 -22.25 -3.11
C GLY A 51 -8.23 -21.54 -1.95
N PRO A 52 -6.90 -21.79 -1.80
CA PRO A 52 -6.11 -21.15 -0.78
C PRO A 52 -6.01 -19.63 -0.97
N VAL A 53 -6.10 -18.91 0.15
CA VAL A 53 -6.00 -17.44 0.18
C VAL A 53 -4.86 -16.97 1.08
N SER A 54 -4.25 -15.85 0.74
CA SER A 54 -3.22 -15.21 1.54
C SER A 54 -3.77 -14.83 2.93
N PRO A 55 -3.11 -15.23 4.01
CA PRO A 55 -3.50 -14.81 5.37
C PRO A 55 -3.31 -13.30 5.59
N LEU A 56 -2.59 -12.60 4.71
CA LEU A 56 -2.29 -11.17 4.82
C LEU A 56 -3.21 -10.27 3.97
N SER A 57 -3.97 -10.85 3.03
CA SER A 57 -4.82 -10.06 2.11
C SER A 57 -6.13 -10.74 1.72
N GLY A 58 -6.34 -12.00 2.05
CA GLY A 58 -7.49 -12.77 1.58
C GLY A 58 -7.48 -13.06 0.07
N LEU A 59 -6.48 -12.59 -0.68
CA LEU A 59 -6.36 -12.81 -2.12
C LEU A 59 -5.92 -14.24 -2.44
N PRO A 60 -6.34 -14.81 -3.59
CA PRO A 60 -5.90 -16.13 -4.04
C PRO A 60 -4.38 -16.27 -4.05
N ILE A 61 -3.86 -17.41 -3.58
CA ILE A 61 -2.43 -17.69 -3.49
C ILE A 61 -2.17 -19.18 -3.77
N GLY A 62 -0.95 -19.54 -4.17
CA GLY A 62 -0.54 -20.93 -4.26
C GLY A 62 -0.45 -21.60 -2.88
N GLU A 63 -0.87 -22.86 -2.78
CA GLU A 63 -0.89 -23.64 -1.53
C GLU A 63 0.51 -23.72 -0.87
N GLU A 64 1.57 -23.74 -1.66
CA GLU A 64 2.97 -23.77 -1.24
C GLU A 64 3.40 -22.52 -0.45
N TRP A 65 2.64 -21.42 -0.53
CA TRP A 65 2.92 -20.16 0.18
C TRP A 65 2.21 -20.05 1.52
N LEU A 66 1.16 -20.85 1.79
CA LEU A 66 0.34 -20.70 3.00
C LEU A 66 1.14 -20.83 4.30
N ASN A 67 2.07 -21.78 4.37
CA ASN A 67 2.91 -22.01 5.55
C ASN A 67 4.28 -21.32 5.45
N ARG A 68 4.53 -20.59 4.37
CA ARG A 68 5.79 -19.86 4.19
C ARG A 68 5.78 -18.59 5.03
N ARG A 69 6.92 -18.31 5.63
CA ARG A 69 7.16 -17.00 6.25
C ARG A 69 7.12 -15.92 5.19
N PRO A 70 6.33 -14.85 5.41
CA PRO A 70 6.31 -13.73 4.47
C PRO A 70 7.67 -13.04 4.41
N VAL A 71 7.90 -12.30 3.33
CA VAL A 71 9.09 -11.47 3.15
C VAL A 71 8.73 -10.03 3.44
N ALA A 72 9.42 -9.42 4.42
CA ALA A 72 9.26 -8.03 4.79
C ALA A 72 10.47 -7.21 4.32
N ILE A 73 10.25 -6.24 3.44
CA ILE A 73 11.31 -5.49 2.75
C ILE A 73 11.23 -4.02 3.10
N MET A 74 12.34 -3.46 3.60
CA MET A 74 12.46 -2.03 3.87
C MET A 74 12.54 -1.23 2.57
N LEU A 75 11.60 -0.33 2.35
CA LEU A 75 11.57 0.56 1.19
C LEU A 75 11.79 2.02 1.57
N ASN A 76 12.34 2.75 0.63
CA ASN A 76 12.47 4.20 0.69
C ASN A 76 11.11 4.89 0.45
N ASN A 77 10.96 6.10 0.97
CA ASN A 77 9.83 6.96 0.63
C ASN A 77 10.22 8.44 0.55
N LEU A 78 11.49 8.71 0.23
CA LEU A 78 11.95 10.07 -0.09
C LEU A 78 11.48 10.48 -1.48
N LYS A 79 11.06 11.74 -1.63
CA LYS A 79 10.65 12.30 -2.92
C LYS A 79 11.71 12.12 -4.01
N GLU A 80 12.98 12.34 -3.64
CA GLU A 80 14.14 12.21 -4.53
C GLU A 80 14.42 10.78 -4.98
N ALA A 81 13.79 9.80 -4.33
CA ALA A 81 13.97 8.38 -4.63
C ALA A 81 12.78 7.77 -5.40
N LEU A 82 11.75 8.57 -5.69
CA LEU A 82 10.58 8.10 -6.46
C LEU A 82 10.91 7.94 -7.96
N PRO A 83 10.24 7.04 -8.69
CA PRO A 83 9.29 6.07 -8.15
C PRO A 83 9.98 4.95 -7.37
N GLN A 84 9.27 4.39 -6.37
CA GLN A 84 9.62 3.10 -5.79
C GLN A 84 9.08 1.99 -6.68
N MET A 85 9.46 0.74 -6.42
CA MET A 85 9.13 -0.42 -7.25
C MET A 85 8.65 -1.57 -6.40
N GLY A 86 7.64 -2.30 -6.86
CA GLY A 86 7.11 -3.52 -6.26
C GLY A 86 6.10 -3.31 -5.13
N GLN A 87 5.94 -2.09 -4.63
CA GLN A 87 5.03 -1.80 -3.52
C GLN A 87 3.55 -2.04 -3.86
N SER A 88 3.15 -1.89 -5.12
CA SER A 88 1.78 -2.19 -5.56
C SER A 88 1.40 -3.67 -5.45
N GLN A 89 2.38 -4.55 -5.27
CA GLN A 89 2.19 -6.00 -5.20
C GLN A 89 2.32 -6.55 -3.76
N ALA A 90 2.67 -5.70 -2.79
CA ALA A 90 2.73 -6.09 -1.38
C ALA A 90 1.34 -6.36 -0.82
N ASP A 91 1.18 -7.38 0.03
CA ASP A 91 -0.06 -7.63 0.77
C ASP A 91 -0.33 -6.52 1.79
N ILE A 92 0.72 -6.11 2.52
CA ILE A 92 0.64 -5.04 3.52
C ILE A 92 1.81 -4.07 3.33
N ILE A 93 1.52 -2.77 3.38
CA ILE A 93 2.51 -1.71 3.45
C ILE A 93 2.36 -1.00 4.79
N TYR A 94 3.43 -0.90 5.56
CA TYR A 94 3.53 -0.04 6.73
C TYR A 94 4.33 1.21 6.37
N GLU A 95 3.73 2.37 6.48
CA GLU A 95 4.42 3.66 6.36
C GLU A 95 4.56 4.30 7.74
N VAL A 96 5.79 4.51 8.19
CA VAL A 96 6.06 5.02 9.52
C VAL A 96 7.04 6.18 9.47
N PRO A 97 6.85 7.22 10.29
CA PRO A 97 7.80 8.32 10.41
C PRO A 97 9.21 7.86 10.75
N ALA A 98 10.18 8.48 10.10
CA ALA A 98 11.60 8.27 10.32
C ALA A 98 12.30 9.60 10.63
N GLU A 99 13.61 9.60 10.65
CA GLU A 99 14.40 10.80 10.90
C GLU A 99 14.11 11.93 9.90
N GLY A 100 14.26 13.18 10.35
CA GLY A 100 14.15 14.35 9.49
C GLY A 100 12.73 14.69 8.98
N GLY A 101 11.69 14.05 9.54
CA GLY A 101 10.31 14.26 9.13
C GLY A 101 9.89 13.49 7.87
N ILE A 102 10.78 12.63 7.34
CA ILE A 102 10.45 11.70 6.25
C ILE A 102 9.73 10.46 6.78
N THR A 103 9.22 9.65 5.88
CA THR A 103 8.75 8.30 6.17
C THR A 103 9.62 7.25 5.48
N ARG A 104 9.52 6.01 5.92
CA ARG A 104 9.94 4.82 5.20
C ARG A 104 8.80 3.83 5.18
N MET A 105 8.92 2.82 4.33
CA MET A 105 7.93 1.75 4.25
C MET A 105 8.55 0.41 4.59
N LEU A 106 7.71 -0.47 5.13
CA LEU A 106 7.94 -1.90 5.19
C LEU A 106 6.87 -2.55 4.32
N ALA A 107 7.27 -3.14 3.21
CA ALA A 107 6.39 -3.90 2.33
C ALA A 107 6.46 -5.38 2.71
N VAL A 108 5.32 -5.99 2.99
CA VAL A 108 5.20 -7.40 3.41
C VAL A 108 4.48 -8.18 2.32
N TYR A 109 5.10 -9.28 1.90
CA TYR A 109 4.63 -10.16 0.84
C TYR A 109 4.49 -11.58 1.38
N GLN A 110 3.30 -12.16 1.34
CA GLN A 110 3.12 -13.59 1.62
C GLN A 110 3.75 -14.43 0.52
N SER A 111 3.60 -14.01 -0.73
CA SER A 111 4.29 -14.55 -1.88
C SER A 111 5.02 -13.45 -2.64
N VAL A 112 6.24 -13.76 -3.08
CA VAL A 112 7.00 -12.91 -4.00
C VAL A 112 7.00 -13.47 -5.43
N GLU A 113 6.21 -14.49 -5.69
CA GLU A 113 6.08 -15.08 -7.01
C GLU A 113 5.46 -14.08 -7.98
N GLY A 114 6.07 -13.93 -9.16
CA GLY A 114 5.63 -12.97 -10.16
C GLY A 114 5.90 -11.50 -9.82
N VAL A 115 6.42 -11.19 -8.61
CA VAL A 115 6.80 -9.83 -8.25
C VAL A 115 8.09 -9.47 -8.99
N GLY A 116 8.03 -8.39 -9.76
CA GLY A 116 9.16 -7.88 -10.52
C GLY A 116 10.22 -7.23 -9.64
N LYS A 117 10.67 -6.05 -10.01
CA LYS A 117 11.69 -5.32 -9.26
C LYS A 117 11.09 -4.70 -7.98
N ILE A 118 11.79 -4.87 -6.86
CA ILE A 118 11.41 -4.33 -5.55
C ILE A 118 12.52 -3.40 -5.05
N GLY A 119 12.16 -2.18 -4.69
CA GLY A 119 13.12 -1.20 -4.15
C GLY A 119 12.69 0.28 -4.38
N SER A 120 13.53 1.21 -3.99
CA SER A 120 14.89 1.07 -3.45
C SER A 120 14.86 0.62 -1.97
N ILE A 121 15.67 -0.38 -1.67
CA ILE A 121 15.74 -0.98 -0.32
C ILE A 121 16.54 -0.06 0.61
N ARG A 122 16.04 0.11 1.84
CA ARG A 122 16.58 1.07 2.81
C ARG A 122 16.88 0.46 4.17
N SER A 123 17.36 1.33 5.05
CA SER A 123 17.88 0.97 6.37
C SER A 123 16.78 0.61 7.35
N ALA A 124 17.02 -0.42 8.14
CA ALA A 124 16.18 -0.86 9.26
C ALA A 124 16.11 0.17 10.39
N ARG A 125 14.98 0.16 11.11
CA ARG A 125 14.78 0.83 12.41
C ARG A 125 14.08 -0.16 13.35
N PRO A 126 14.21 -0.04 14.68
CA PRO A 126 13.67 -1.01 15.64
C PRO A 126 12.19 -1.32 15.46
N TYR A 127 11.35 -0.30 15.27
CA TYR A 127 9.90 -0.49 15.10
C TYR A 127 9.52 -1.27 13.84
N TYR A 128 10.30 -1.21 12.76
CA TYR A 128 10.10 -2.07 11.59
C TYR A 128 10.46 -3.54 11.85
N LEU A 129 11.42 -3.78 12.76
CA LEU A 129 11.73 -5.14 13.20
C LEU A 129 10.59 -5.72 14.02
N GLU A 130 9.94 -4.92 14.88
CA GLU A 130 8.77 -5.33 15.66
C GLU A 130 7.58 -5.66 14.74
N LEU A 131 7.35 -4.87 13.68
CA LEU A 131 6.34 -5.15 12.67
C LEU A 131 6.65 -6.44 11.91
N ALA A 132 7.88 -6.62 11.45
CA ALA A 132 8.29 -7.83 10.73
C ALA A 132 8.21 -9.09 11.61
N LEU A 133 8.54 -9.00 12.90
CA LEU A 133 8.44 -10.09 13.85
C LEU A 133 6.99 -10.52 14.10
N GLY A 134 6.04 -9.55 14.15
CA GLY A 134 4.61 -9.84 14.26
C GLY A 134 4.08 -10.71 13.12
N HIS A 135 4.72 -10.65 11.95
CA HIS A 135 4.44 -11.52 10.80
C HIS A 135 5.29 -12.79 10.78
N ASP A 136 6.18 -13.00 11.76
CA ASP A 136 7.25 -14.03 11.66
C ASP A 136 8.03 -13.92 10.34
N ALA A 137 8.18 -12.72 9.79
CA ALA A 137 8.71 -12.49 8.44
C ALA A 137 10.22 -12.69 8.35
N ILE A 138 10.71 -12.98 7.13
CA ILE A 138 12.12 -12.85 6.76
C ILE A 138 12.34 -11.40 6.36
N PHE A 139 13.26 -10.71 7.04
CA PHE A 139 13.44 -9.27 6.93
C PHE A 139 14.60 -8.91 6.01
N ILE A 140 14.33 -8.17 4.93
CA ILE A 140 15.32 -7.71 3.94
C ILE A 140 15.52 -6.20 4.08
N HIS A 141 16.77 -5.77 4.24
CA HIS A 141 17.11 -4.37 4.40
C HIS A 141 18.51 -4.04 3.88
N ALA A 142 18.81 -2.77 3.69
CA ALA A 142 20.13 -2.27 3.32
C ALA A 142 20.62 -1.23 4.33
N GLY A 143 21.36 -1.67 5.31
CA GLY A 143 21.83 -0.85 6.43
C GLY A 143 20.80 -0.72 7.56
N GLY A 144 21.18 -0.04 8.64
CA GLY A 144 20.31 0.16 9.80
C GLY A 144 20.92 1.15 10.80
N SER A 145 20.11 1.61 11.76
CA SER A 145 20.66 2.29 12.95
C SER A 145 21.37 1.29 13.86
N GLU A 146 22.29 1.75 14.70
CA GLU A 146 23.00 0.87 15.65
C GLU A 146 22.02 0.16 16.61
N ASP A 147 20.94 0.85 17.01
CA ASP A 147 19.88 0.23 17.82
C ASP A 147 19.15 -0.87 17.04
N ALA A 148 18.85 -0.66 15.74
CA ALA A 148 18.27 -1.72 14.92
C ALA A 148 19.19 -2.96 14.85
N TYR A 149 20.48 -2.79 14.66
CA TYR A 149 21.43 -3.91 14.66
C TYR A 149 21.48 -4.63 16.01
N THR A 150 21.45 -3.87 17.10
CA THR A 150 21.38 -4.43 18.45
C THR A 150 20.11 -5.29 18.61
N ARG A 151 18.94 -4.79 18.17
CA ARG A 151 17.67 -5.51 18.26
C ARG A 151 17.62 -6.73 17.35
N ILE A 152 18.16 -6.64 16.13
CA ILE A 152 18.28 -7.80 15.23
C ILE A 152 18.96 -8.98 15.97
N SER A 153 20.06 -8.70 16.65
CA SER A 153 20.78 -9.72 17.41
C SER A 153 20.01 -10.19 18.65
N GLN A 154 19.45 -9.26 19.44
CA GLN A 154 18.74 -9.58 20.69
C GLN A 154 17.46 -10.37 20.48
N TRP A 155 16.70 -10.05 19.43
CA TRP A 155 15.42 -10.67 19.12
C TRP A 155 15.54 -11.86 18.16
N GLY A 156 16.74 -12.13 17.66
CA GLY A 156 16.95 -13.23 16.70
C GLY A 156 16.21 -13.05 15.39
N VAL A 157 16.12 -11.80 14.90
CA VAL A 157 15.43 -11.48 13.64
C VAL A 157 16.15 -12.15 12.48
N ALA A 158 15.40 -12.85 11.64
CA ALA A 158 15.90 -13.42 10.37
C ALA A 158 16.15 -12.29 9.36
N ALA A 159 17.23 -11.51 9.57
CA ALA A 159 17.54 -10.32 8.80
C ALA A 159 18.61 -10.59 7.74
N LEU A 160 18.37 -10.14 6.52
CA LEU A 160 19.27 -10.23 5.38
C LEU A 160 19.69 -8.81 4.98
N ASP A 161 20.87 -8.39 5.44
CA ASP A 161 21.36 -7.02 5.27
C ASP A 161 22.30 -6.85 4.07
N GLY A 162 21.98 -5.95 3.17
CA GLY A 162 22.79 -5.58 2.02
C GLY A 162 24.04 -4.74 2.35
N VAL A 163 24.22 -4.26 3.59
CA VAL A 163 25.35 -3.40 3.97
C VAL A 163 26.36 -4.14 4.83
N ARG A 164 25.91 -4.77 5.91
CA ARG A 164 26.80 -5.53 6.82
C ARG A 164 26.82 -7.04 6.53
N GLY A 165 25.86 -7.53 5.74
CA GLY A 165 25.79 -8.92 5.32
C GLY A 165 26.35 -9.16 3.91
N PRO A 166 26.48 -10.43 3.51
CA PRO A 166 27.04 -10.80 2.21
C PRO A 166 25.99 -10.80 1.07
N TYR A 167 24.90 -10.05 1.20
CA TYR A 167 23.72 -10.18 0.33
C TYR A 167 23.64 -9.16 -0.81
N LEU A 168 24.55 -8.17 -0.87
CA LEU A 168 24.60 -7.13 -1.89
C LEU A 168 25.66 -7.44 -2.94
N SER A 169 25.30 -7.28 -4.22
CA SER A 169 26.22 -7.31 -5.37
C SER A 169 26.27 -5.96 -6.07
N ASN A 170 27.38 -5.70 -6.74
CA ASN A 170 27.50 -4.58 -7.69
C ASN A 170 27.05 -4.96 -9.12
N GLN A 171 26.80 -6.24 -9.36
CA GLN A 171 26.29 -6.79 -10.62
C GLN A 171 24.82 -7.08 -10.48
N GLU A 172 24.04 -6.74 -11.50
CA GLU A 172 22.63 -7.09 -11.59
C GLU A 172 22.43 -8.61 -11.42
N ASN A 173 21.44 -8.99 -10.61
CA ASN A 173 21.16 -10.39 -10.27
C ASN A 173 22.35 -11.19 -9.68
N GLY A 174 23.43 -10.51 -9.32
CA GLY A 174 24.63 -11.16 -8.78
C GLY A 174 24.47 -11.73 -7.36
N ASN A 175 23.45 -11.29 -6.63
CA ASN A 175 23.11 -11.76 -5.28
C ASN A 175 21.63 -11.52 -4.97
N LEU A 176 21.20 -11.69 -3.69
CA LEU A 176 19.85 -11.39 -3.21
C LEU A 176 19.46 -9.93 -3.51
N MET A 177 20.38 -9.01 -3.33
CA MET A 177 20.22 -7.58 -3.65
C MET A 177 21.34 -7.13 -4.56
N TRP A 178 21.08 -6.11 -5.34
CA TRP A 178 22.12 -5.44 -6.14
C TRP A 178 21.84 -3.95 -6.29
N ARG A 179 22.84 -3.22 -6.74
CA ARG A 179 22.67 -1.82 -7.11
C ARG A 179 22.21 -1.73 -8.56
N ASP A 180 20.97 -1.31 -8.75
CA ASP A 180 20.32 -1.19 -10.05
C ASP A 180 21.15 -0.30 -11.00
N PRO A 181 21.57 -0.80 -12.18
CA PRO A 181 22.39 -0.04 -13.12
C PRO A 181 21.68 1.19 -13.69
N GLU A 182 20.36 1.11 -13.89
CA GLU A 182 19.57 2.23 -14.44
C GLU A 182 19.41 3.32 -13.38
N ARG A 183 19.07 2.95 -12.14
CA ARG A 183 18.97 3.92 -11.04
C ARG A 183 20.30 4.61 -10.73
N LYS A 184 21.43 3.94 -10.90
CA LYS A 184 22.77 4.55 -10.74
C LYS A 184 23.02 5.74 -11.68
N LYS A 185 22.32 5.84 -12.80
CA LYS A 185 22.49 6.94 -13.75
C LYS A 185 21.88 8.26 -13.26
N SER A 186 20.85 8.18 -12.42
CA SER A 186 20.02 9.34 -12.07
C SER A 186 19.85 9.57 -10.57
N TYR A 187 20.16 8.57 -9.74
CA TYR A 187 19.95 8.62 -8.30
C TYR A 187 21.25 8.49 -7.53
N SER A 188 21.31 9.05 -6.32
CA SER A 188 22.42 8.80 -5.40
C SER A 188 22.50 7.31 -5.03
N LEU A 189 23.69 6.85 -4.69
CA LEU A 189 23.97 5.42 -4.44
C LEU A 189 23.02 4.77 -3.41
N GLU A 190 22.59 5.54 -2.43
CA GLU A 190 21.68 5.09 -1.37
C GLU A 190 20.24 4.78 -1.86
N HIS A 191 19.86 5.22 -3.06
CA HIS A 191 18.56 4.97 -3.68
C HIS A 191 18.61 3.93 -4.80
N THR A 192 19.64 3.08 -4.83
CA THR A 192 19.89 2.17 -5.96
C THR A 192 19.81 0.68 -5.59
N VAL A 193 19.64 0.33 -4.33
CA VAL A 193 19.58 -1.09 -3.93
C VAL A 193 18.21 -1.65 -4.24
N VAL A 194 18.17 -2.76 -4.98
CA VAL A 194 16.95 -3.44 -5.38
C VAL A 194 17.09 -4.95 -5.24
N THR A 195 15.97 -5.65 -5.31
CA THR A 195 15.85 -7.10 -5.49
C THR A 195 14.73 -7.39 -6.51
N THR A 196 14.41 -8.66 -6.74
CA THR A 196 13.21 -9.13 -7.44
C THR A 196 12.64 -10.33 -6.72
N GLY A 197 11.34 -10.63 -6.95
CA GLY A 197 10.74 -11.85 -6.41
C GLY A 197 11.48 -13.11 -6.84
N GLU A 198 11.89 -13.17 -8.11
CA GLU A 198 12.70 -14.30 -8.63
C GLU A 198 14.04 -14.45 -7.90
N ALA A 199 14.77 -13.34 -7.68
CA ALA A 199 16.04 -13.37 -6.95
C ALA A 199 15.84 -13.87 -5.50
N ILE A 200 14.77 -13.46 -4.84
CA ILE A 200 14.42 -13.93 -3.48
C ILE A 200 14.19 -15.44 -3.50
N ILE A 201 13.34 -15.96 -4.37
CA ILE A 201 13.02 -17.38 -4.48
C ILE A 201 14.27 -18.19 -4.74
N GLN A 202 15.07 -17.80 -5.74
CA GLN A 202 16.29 -18.52 -6.12
C GLN A 202 17.33 -18.53 -4.99
N ARG A 203 17.53 -17.40 -4.30
CA ARG A 203 18.52 -17.30 -3.23
C ARG A 203 18.10 -18.04 -1.97
N PHE A 204 16.82 -17.94 -1.60
CA PHE A 204 16.31 -18.65 -0.42
C PHE A 204 16.44 -20.17 -0.55
N ALA A 205 16.28 -20.72 -1.74
CA ALA A 205 16.51 -22.15 -1.99
C ALA A 205 17.93 -22.60 -1.60
N GLY A 206 18.92 -21.70 -1.64
CA GLY A 206 20.31 -21.97 -1.27
C GLY A 206 20.65 -21.65 0.19
N TYR A 207 19.77 -21.04 0.97
CA TYR A 207 20.04 -20.62 2.36
C TYR A 207 19.58 -21.69 3.37
N THR A 208 20.38 -22.71 3.53
CA THR A 208 20.06 -23.89 4.37
C THR A 208 19.85 -23.59 5.85
N ASN A 209 20.39 -22.48 6.35
CA ASN A 209 20.23 -22.04 7.74
C ASN A 209 19.09 -21.04 7.95
N LEU A 210 18.37 -20.67 6.89
CA LEU A 210 17.25 -19.77 6.94
C LEU A 210 15.94 -20.57 7.06
N ARG A 211 15.25 -20.43 8.19
CA ARG A 211 13.91 -21.00 8.33
C ARG A 211 12.95 -20.25 7.40
N GLN A 212 12.34 -20.95 6.48
CA GLN A 212 11.46 -20.41 5.45
C GLN A 212 9.97 -20.67 5.71
N GLU A 213 9.67 -21.58 6.64
CA GLU A 213 8.31 -21.90 7.06
C GLU A 213 8.02 -21.34 8.43
N HIS A 214 6.76 -21.08 8.73
CA HIS A 214 6.34 -20.72 10.08
C HIS A 214 6.66 -21.80 11.09
N LYS A 215 6.73 -21.42 12.36
CA LYS A 215 6.79 -22.39 13.47
C LYS A 215 5.45 -23.12 13.53
N GLU A 216 5.49 -24.37 13.99
CA GLU A 216 4.27 -25.13 14.25
C GLU A 216 3.33 -24.35 15.17
N GLY A 217 2.05 -24.26 14.77
CA GLY A 217 1.02 -23.54 15.51
C GLY A 217 1.00 -22.03 15.29
N TYR A 218 1.86 -21.46 14.42
CA TYR A 218 1.74 -20.05 14.06
C TYR A 218 0.49 -19.82 13.20
N VAL A 219 -0.31 -18.84 13.60
CA VAL A 219 -1.49 -18.38 12.85
C VAL A 219 -1.43 -16.86 12.82
N TYR A 220 -1.65 -16.27 11.65
CA TYR A 220 -1.81 -14.83 11.52
C TYR A 220 -3.31 -14.49 11.58
N GLU A 221 -3.69 -13.66 12.54
CA GLU A 221 -5.09 -13.40 12.88
C GLU A 221 -5.57 -12.12 12.16
N MET A 222 -5.95 -12.25 10.88
CA MET A 222 -6.72 -11.24 10.16
C MET A 222 -7.95 -11.90 9.55
N ASP A 223 -9.12 -11.29 9.77
CA ASP A 223 -10.38 -11.73 9.18
C ASP A 223 -10.67 -10.94 7.90
N PHE A 224 -10.95 -11.64 6.81
CA PHE A 224 -11.28 -11.05 5.52
C PHE A 224 -12.72 -11.36 5.11
N THR A 225 -13.40 -10.35 4.55
CA THR A 225 -14.70 -10.49 3.92
C THR A 225 -14.66 -9.92 2.50
N GLU A 226 -15.51 -10.43 1.60
CA GLU A 226 -15.58 -9.95 0.22
C GLU A 226 -15.85 -8.44 0.17
N ASP A 227 -16.77 -7.96 1.01
CA ASP A 227 -17.04 -6.53 1.24
C ASP A 227 -16.68 -6.16 2.69
N GLY A 228 -15.48 -5.61 2.89
CA GLY A 228 -15.01 -5.11 4.18
C GLY A 228 -15.53 -3.72 4.54
N THR A 229 -16.48 -3.17 3.80
CA THR A 229 -17.05 -1.84 4.05
C THR A 229 -17.73 -1.80 5.42
N PRO A 230 -17.30 -0.92 6.35
CA PRO A 230 -17.92 -0.81 7.66
C PRO A 230 -19.42 -0.51 7.56
N SER A 231 -20.23 -1.19 8.36
CA SER A 231 -21.68 -0.98 8.41
C SER A 231 -22.08 0.40 8.95
N GLY A 232 -21.18 1.08 9.69
CA GLY A 232 -21.33 2.42 10.25
C GLY A 232 -20.23 3.36 9.79
N GLY A 233 -19.98 4.41 10.57
CA GLY A 233 -18.91 5.36 10.33
C GLY A 233 -19.27 6.52 9.41
N PHE A 234 -18.25 7.17 8.88
CA PHE A 234 -18.38 8.38 8.04
C PHE A 234 -17.91 8.09 6.61
N SER A 235 -18.35 8.92 5.65
CA SER A 235 -17.77 8.92 4.30
C SER A 235 -16.27 9.21 4.37
N ALA A 236 -15.50 8.50 3.58
CA ALA A 236 -14.04 8.58 3.51
C ALA A 236 -13.55 8.55 2.06
N ASP A 237 -14.13 9.42 1.23
CA ASP A 237 -13.75 9.53 -0.19
C ASP A 237 -12.31 10.05 -0.35
N HIS A 238 -11.82 10.82 0.62
CA HIS A 238 -10.45 11.31 0.68
C HIS A 238 -9.93 11.28 2.11
N LEU A 239 -8.79 10.61 2.31
CA LEU A 239 -8.11 10.53 3.59
C LEU A 239 -6.76 11.24 3.51
N GLN A 240 -6.45 12.03 4.54
CA GLN A 240 -5.15 12.67 4.69
C GLN A 240 -4.54 12.28 6.04
N VAL A 241 -3.33 11.73 5.99
CA VAL A 241 -2.58 11.30 7.16
C VAL A 241 -1.31 12.14 7.29
N PRO A 242 -1.29 13.17 8.13
CA PRO A 242 -0.10 14.00 8.31
C PRO A 242 0.93 13.29 9.18
N PHE A 243 2.01 12.78 8.61
CA PHE A 243 3.13 12.20 9.34
C PHE A 243 4.06 13.26 9.92
N SER A 244 4.24 14.36 9.19
CA SER A 244 5.08 15.49 9.59
C SER A 244 4.69 16.73 8.80
N HIS A 245 5.42 17.84 9.03
CA HIS A 245 5.25 19.04 8.21
C HIS A 245 5.78 18.91 6.76
N TYR A 246 6.52 17.83 6.46
CA TYR A 246 7.00 17.51 5.11
C TYR A 246 6.20 16.46 4.39
N LYS A 247 5.56 15.57 5.17
CA LYS A 247 4.99 14.34 4.63
C LYS A 247 3.55 14.15 5.10
N THR A 248 2.67 14.12 4.14
CA THR A 248 1.27 13.71 4.28
C THR A 248 1.03 12.54 3.33
N GLY A 249 0.48 11.45 3.83
CA GLY A 249 -0.08 10.37 3.02
C GLY A 249 -1.48 10.75 2.58
N GLU A 250 -1.81 10.57 1.32
CA GLU A 250 -3.12 10.88 0.77
C GLU A 250 -3.70 9.66 0.06
N PHE A 251 -5.01 9.42 0.27
CA PHE A 251 -5.72 8.26 -0.23
C PHE A 251 -7.05 8.72 -0.81
N GLN A 252 -7.22 8.56 -2.12
CA GLN A 252 -8.43 8.91 -2.83
C GLN A 252 -9.22 7.64 -3.13
N TYR A 253 -10.44 7.52 -2.60
CA TYR A 253 -11.31 6.38 -2.91
C TYR A 253 -11.83 6.45 -4.34
N ASP A 254 -11.62 5.40 -5.09
CA ASP A 254 -12.21 5.21 -6.41
C ASP A 254 -13.33 4.16 -6.34
N PRO A 255 -14.61 4.57 -6.49
CA PRO A 255 -15.73 3.65 -6.39
C PRO A 255 -15.83 2.67 -7.56
N GLN A 256 -15.09 2.87 -8.66
CA GLN A 256 -15.08 1.95 -9.79
C GLN A 256 -14.21 0.73 -9.52
N SER A 257 -13.03 0.95 -8.95
CA SER A 257 -12.11 -0.13 -8.57
C SER A 257 -12.34 -0.64 -7.15
N GLY A 258 -13.02 0.13 -6.28
CA GLY A 258 -13.16 -0.15 -4.86
C GLY A 258 -11.87 0.09 -4.06
N LEU A 259 -10.89 0.78 -4.63
CA LEU A 259 -9.58 1.00 -4.04
C LEU A 259 -9.40 2.43 -3.54
N TYR A 260 -8.58 2.59 -2.52
CA TYR A 260 -7.95 3.85 -2.18
C TYR A 260 -6.67 4.01 -3.01
N LEU A 261 -6.69 4.92 -3.98
CA LEU A 261 -5.53 5.30 -4.79
C LEU A 261 -4.63 6.22 -3.98
N ILE A 262 -3.34 5.90 -3.96
CA ILE A 262 -2.38 6.60 -3.11
C ILE A 262 -1.73 7.75 -3.86
N GLU A 263 -1.60 8.89 -3.18
CA GLU A 263 -0.82 10.03 -3.63
C GLU A 263 0.33 10.29 -2.66
N GLU A 264 1.48 10.60 -3.20
CA GLU A 264 2.70 10.93 -2.48
C GLU A 264 3.24 12.27 -2.93
N TYR A 265 3.47 13.19 -1.99
CA TYR A 265 3.99 14.53 -2.28
C TYR A 265 3.13 15.32 -3.28
N GLY A 266 1.80 15.11 -3.28
CA GLY A 266 0.83 15.76 -4.16
C GLY A 266 0.80 15.22 -5.59
N GLU A 267 1.35 14.04 -5.83
CA GLU A 267 1.37 13.36 -7.11
C GLU A 267 0.89 11.91 -6.96
N ALA A 268 0.29 11.34 -8.00
CA ALA A 268 -0.07 9.93 -8.01
C ALA A 268 1.14 9.04 -7.68
N TYR A 269 0.99 8.15 -6.69
CA TYR A 269 2.07 7.25 -6.28
C TYR A 269 2.18 6.08 -7.24
N ILE A 270 3.09 6.20 -8.20
CA ILE A 270 3.29 5.21 -9.26
C ILE A 270 4.30 4.17 -8.82
N ASP A 271 3.96 2.89 -9.02
CA ASP A 271 4.93 1.80 -8.93
C ASP A 271 5.83 1.82 -10.17
N GLY A 272 7.13 2.00 -9.96
CA GLY A 272 8.10 2.13 -11.03
C GLY A 272 8.40 0.82 -11.78
N ASP A 273 7.93 -0.33 -11.29
CA ASP A 273 8.05 -1.62 -11.96
C ASP A 273 6.83 -1.89 -12.86
N THR A 274 5.62 -1.70 -12.35
CA THR A 274 4.38 -1.95 -13.10
C THR A 274 3.93 -0.74 -13.93
N GLY A 275 4.29 0.46 -13.54
CA GLY A 275 3.82 1.71 -14.13
C GLY A 275 2.40 2.11 -13.70
N GLU A 276 1.77 1.38 -12.79
CA GLU A 276 0.42 1.63 -12.30
C GLU A 276 0.43 2.45 -11.00
N GLN A 277 -0.63 3.20 -10.76
CA GLN A 277 -0.81 3.87 -9.49
C GLN A 277 -1.09 2.84 -8.39
N VAL A 278 -0.41 2.99 -7.25
CA VAL A 278 -0.62 2.12 -6.09
C VAL A 278 -2.02 2.34 -5.53
N GLY A 279 -2.76 1.26 -5.36
CA GLY A 279 -4.08 1.26 -4.77
C GLY A 279 -4.23 0.12 -3.77
N VAL A 280 -4.99 0.35 -2.70
CA VAL A 280 -5.25 -0.62 -1.64
C VAL A 280 -6.72 -0.67 -1.28
N THR A 281 -7.19 -1.83 -0.84
CA THR A 281 -8.58 -2.02 -0.39
C THR A 281 -8.79 -1.41 1.00
N ASN A 282 -7.81 -1.58 1.89
CA ASN A 282 -7.91 -1.23 3.29
C ASN A 282 -6.87 -0.18 3.68
N VAL A 283 -7.28 0.85 4.42
CA VAL A 283 -6.37 1.82 5.04
C VAL A 283 -6.57 1.79 6.54
N VAL A 284 -5.47 1.59 7.27
CA VAL A 284 -5.42 1.63 8.74
C VAL A 284 -4.55 2.80 9.16
N VAL A 285 -5.02 3.59 10.12
CA VAL A 285 -4.21 4.66 10.73
C VAL A 285 -4.08 4.37 12.21
N LEU A 286 -2.85 4.21 12.70
CA LEU A 286 -2.56 3.93 14.11
C LEU A 286 -2.07 5.21 14.79
N LYS A 287 -2.74 5.62 15.87
CA LYS A 287 -2.28 6.71 16.71
C LYS A 287 -1.39 6.16 17.81
N THR A 288 -0.15 6.59 17.84
CA THR A 288 0.82 6.17 18.84
C THR A 288 1.79 7.28 19.23
N SER A 289 2.58 7.05 20.27
CA SER A 289 3.63 7.98 20.71
C SER A 289 4.89 7.81 19.85
N ILE A 290 5.25 8.86 19.13
CA ILE A 290 6.46 8.94 18.32
C ILE A 290 7.37 10.02 18.91
N ARG A 291 8.64 9.70 19.20
CA ARG A 291 9.58 10.61 19.84
C ARG A 291 10.93 10.57 19.14
N ASN A 292 11.58 11.73 19.08
CA ASN A 292 12.99 11.79 18.70
C ASN A 292 13.87 11.23 19.83
N THR A 293 14.86 10.41 19.50
CA THR A 293 15.79 9.82 20.46
C THR A 293 16.73 10.85 21.07
N GLY A 294 16.87 12.01 20.45
CA GLY A 294 17.83 13.05 20.84
C GLY A 294 19.27 12.80 20.36
N ASP A 295 19.49 11.78 19.54
CA ASP A 295 20.79 11.54 18.94
C ASP A 295 21.09 12.54 17.79
N SER A 296 22.34 12.61 17.36
CA SER A 296 22.80 13.54 16.32
C SER A 296 22.21 13.26 14.92
N LEU A 297 21.62 12.08 14.71
CA LEU A 297 21.02 11.66 13.45
C LEU A 297 19.49 11.86 13.45
N GLY A 298 18.91 12.21 14.61
CA GLY A 298 17.49 12.46 14.76
C GLY A 298 16.62 11.22 14.61
N HIS A 299 17.15 10.04 14.99
CA HIS A 299 16.37 8.81 14.96
C HIS A 299 15.09 8.93 15.80
N MET A 300 14.09 8.17 15.42
CA MET A 300 12.78 8.15 16.08
C MET A 300 12.57 6.83 16.84
N THR A 301 11.81 6.90 17.93
CA THR A 301 11.17 5.74 18.56
C THR A 301 9.67 5.81 18.29
N VAL A 302 9.08 4.67 18.03
CA VAL A 302 7.64 4.48 17.83
C VAL A 302 7.17 3.45 18.86
N ASP A 303 6.19 3.80 19.66
CA ASP A 303 5.65 2.91 20.69
C ASP A 303 4.58 2.00 20.07
N LEU A 304 4.93 0.76 19.78
CA LEU A 304 4.02 -0.26 19.30
C LEU A 304 3.50 -1.18 20.41
N SER A 305 3.98 -1.01 21.64
CA SER A 305 3.66 -1.92 22.76
C SER A 305 2.51 -1.45 23.65
N SER A 306 2.24 -0.14 23.68
CA SER A 306 1.21 0.41 24.55
C SER A 306 -0.21 0.24 23.99
N GLY A 307 -0.35 -0.18 22.73
CA GLY A 307 -1.63 -0.14 22.04
C GLY A 307 -2.13 1.29 21.82
N GLY A 308 -3.32 1.44 21.30
CA GLY A 308 -3.87 2.76 21.04
C GLY A 308 -5.20 2.75 20.30
N THR A 309 -5.56 3.92 19.83
CA THR A 309 -6.71 4.13 18.95
C THR A 309 -6.25 4.43 17.54
N GLY A 310 -7.16 4.43 16.60
CA GLY A 310 -6.87 4.71 15.22
C GLY A 310 -8.12 4.79 14.36
N TYR A 311 -7.93 4.55 13.07
CA TYR A 311 -9.02 4.53 12.10
C TYR A 311 -8.84 3.35 11.15
N PHE A 312 -9.95 2.77 10.74
CA PHE A 312 -10.01 1.78 9.66
C PHE A 312 -10.91 2.29 8.56
N ALA A 313 -10.42 2.29 7.33
CA ALA A 313 -11.18 2.68 6.15
C ALA A 313 -11.17 1.57 5.08
N CYS A 314 -12.37 1.29 4.56
CA CYS A 314 -12.62 0.35 3.47
C CYS A 314 -13.92 0.77 2.76
N GLY A 315 -14.02 0.55 1.44
CA GLY A 315 -15.23 0.79 0.68
C GLY A 315 -15.75 2.23 0.74
N GLY A 316 -14.87 3.23 0.84
CA GLY A 316 -15.25 4.65 0.94
C GLY A 316 -15.82 5.07 2.30
N LYS A 317 -15.67 4.25 3.34
CA LYS A 317 -16.10 4.56 4.72
C LYS A 317 -14.96 4.42 5.70
N VAL A 318 -15.05 5.15 6.83
CA VAL A 318 -14.09 5.11 7.93
C VAL A 318 -14.80 4.97 9.26
N ILE A 319 -14.22 4.13 10.14
CA ILE A 319 -14.62 3.97 11.55
C ILE A 319 -13.43 4.19 12.47
N ASP A 320 -13.72 4.51 13.73
CA ASP A 320 -12.72 4.45 14.79
C ASP A 320 -12.35 2.99 15.07
N LEU A 321 -11.08 2.75 15.43
CA LEU A 321 -10.60 1.46 15.90
C LEU A 321 -9.76 1.58 17.18
N THR A 322 -9.57 0.48 17.86
CA THR A 322 -8.52 0.24 18.86
C THR A 322 -7.55 -0.80 18.31
N TRP A 323 -6.28 -0.69 18.70
CA TRP A 323 -5.28 -1.66 18.32
C TRP A 323 -4.39 -2.04 19.50
N SER A 324 -3.82 -3.23 19.44
CA SER A 324 -2.85 -3.73 20.42
C SER A 324 -1.76 -4.56 19.73
N LYS A 325 -0.63 -4.68 20.41
CA LYS A 325 0.48 -5.52 19.98
C LYS A 325 1.32 -5.91 21.18
N GLU A 326 1.67 -7.17 21.31
CA GLU A 326 2.62 -7.64 22.31
C GLU A 326 4.05 -7.41 21.83
N TYR A 327 4.90 -6.97 22.75
CA TYR A 327 6.30 -6.68 22.50
C TYR A 327 7.17 -7.93 22.66
N PRO A 328 8.16 -8.15 21.76
CA PRO A 328 8.42 -7.43 20.51
C PRO A 328 7.75 -8.09 19.29
N ASP A 329 7.34 -9.33 19.40
CA ASP A 329 7.03 -10.24 18.28
C ASP A 329 5.54 -10.61 18.14
N GLY A 330 4.66 -10.04 18.99
CA GLY A 330 3.22 -10.21 18.84
C GLY A 330 2.71 -9.53 17.56
N GLN A 331 1.60 -10.03 17.06
CA GLN A 331 0.90 -9.45 15.91
C GLN A 331 0.20 -8.15 16.30
N LEU A 332 -0.11 -7.32 15.31
CA LEU A 332 -1.04 -6.22 15.47
C LEU A 332 -2.48 -6.78 15.43
N HIS A 333 -3.27 -6.47 16.44
CA HIS A 333 -4.68 -6.80 16.51
C HIS A 333 -5.50 -5.51 16.40
N TYR A 334 -6.59 -5.57 15.66
CA TYR A 334 -7.45 -4.44 15.36
C TYR A 334 -8.88 -4.77 15.76
N SER A 335 -9.52 -3.88 16.54
CA SER A 335 -10.90 -4.05 16.99
C SER A 335 -11.68 -2.75 16.81
N ASP A 336 -12.99 -2.87 16.64
CA ASP A 336 -13.89 -1.74 16.75
C ASP A 336 -13.97 -1.23 18.20
N LEU A 337 -14.77 -0.18 18.45
CA LEU A 337 -14.93 0.37 19.81
C LEU A 337 -15.72 -0.54 20.76
N GLU A 338 -16.45 -1.52 20.24
CA GLU A 338 -17.13 -2.56 21.00
C GLU A 338 -16.22 -3.74 21.33
N GLY A 339 -15.00 -3.79 20.77
CA GLY A 339 -14.03 -4.86 20.98
C GLY A 339 -14.16 -6.05 20.03
N ASN A 340 -14.98 -5.94 18.98
CA ASN A 340 -15.04 -6.96 17.94
C ASN A 340 -13.86 -6.82 16.98
N PRO A 341 -13.26 -7.92 16.50
CA PRO A 341 -12.22 -7.86 15.46
C PRO A 341 -12.68 -7.10 14.21
N ILE A 342 -11.79 -6.33 13.60
CA ILE A 342 -12.06 -5.68 12.33
C ILE A 342 -12.08 -6.72 11.22
N ALA A 343 -13.17 -6.77 10.45
CA ALA A 343 -13.23 -7.53 9.20
C ALA A 343 -12.68 -6.68 8.05
N PHE A 344 -11.57 -7.10 7.47
CA PHE A 344 -10.92 -6.43 6.35
C PHE A 344 -11.61 -6.79 5.03
N GLY A 345 -11.67 -5.88 4.08
CA GLY A 345 -12.00 -6.22 2.70
C GLY A 345 -10.90 -7.06 2.07
N VAL A 346 -11.29 -8.09 1.29
CA VAL A 346 -10.31 -8.89 0.52
C VAL A 346 -9.51 -7.95 -0.37
N GLY A 347 -8.19 -7.92 -0.19
CA GLY A 347 -7.26 -7.06 -0.89
C GLY A 347 -6.14 -6.54 -0.01
N ARG A 348 -5.32 -5.66 -0.58
CA ARG A 348 -4.12 -5.11 0.06
C ARG A 348 -4.47 -4.10 1.15
N THR A 349 -3.57 -3.99 2.13
CA THR A 349 -3.73 -3.09 3.27
C THR A 349 -2.57 -2.09 3.36
N TYR A 350 -2.89 -0.82 3.61
CA TYR A 350 -1.91 0.22 3.93
C TYR A 350 -2.09 0.66 5.38
N VAL A 351 -1.01 0.61 6.15
CA VAL A 351 -1.00 0.97 7.59
C VAL A 351 -0.09 2.18 7.79
N CYS A 352 -0.66 3.24 8.37
CA CYS A 352 0.00 4.50 8.70
C CYS A 352 0.27 4.62 10.20
#